data_f60cbd92824c8cdd876de3d81f9dfef5
#
_entry.id   f60cbd92824c8cdd876de3d81f9dfef5
#
_cell.length_a   1.000
_cell.length_b   1.000
_cell.length_c   1.000
_cell.angle_alpha   90.00
_cell.angle_beta   90.00
_cell.angle_gamma   90.00
#
_symmetry.space_group_name_H-M   'P 1'
#
loop_
_entity.id
_entity.type
_entity.pdbx_description
1 polymer ?
#
loop_
_entity_poly.entity_id
_entity_poly.type
_entity_poly.pdbx_seq_one_letter_code
_entity_poly.pdbx_strand_id
1 'polypeptide(L)'
;MKHRAIDRFIQVLGVALAALVVTLTLPPRAWAAPGDTPPEVKRTRAGLYLEAREVPGFIAQQGGAGKVLFLDLRTRAEAMFVGVAQGIDALVPLVELQELMTDWDAQRNAYKLEPFQDFAPEVARRLQAKGLGKGDVLILICRSGDRSSRGANRLAEDGYTRVYTVIDGLEGDLSPEGRRTVNGWKNAGLPWSYKLDKAQMYFPR
;
A
#
# COMPACT_ATOMS: atom_id res chain seq x y z
N MET A 1 -11.51 5.77 -83.88
CA MET A 1 -10.68 4.56 -83.67
C MET A 1 -10.52 4.38 -82.19
N LYS A 2 -10.85 3.17 -81.75
CA LYS A 2 -11.10 2.71 -80.39
C LYS A 2 -9.80 2.56 -79.59
N HIS A 3 -9.75 3.00 -78.31
CA HIS A 3 -8.97 2.33 -77.29
C HIS A 3 -9.70 2.32 -75.98
N ARG A 4 -10.01 1.12 -75.52
CA ARG A 4 -10.63 0.79 -74.23
C ARG A 4 -9.57 0.91 -73.12
N ALA A 5 -9.87 1.69 -72.11
CA ALA A 5 -9.17 1.67 -70.86
C ALA A 5 -9.77 0.57 -69.96
N ILE A 6 -8.94 -0.30 -69.46
CA ILE A 6 -9.31 -1.39 -68.56
C ILE A 6 -9.13 -0.87 -67.13
N ASP A 7 -10.26 -0.67 -66.44
CA ASP A 7 -10.29 -0.40 -65.00
C ASP A 7 -9.89 -1.67 -64.22
N ARG A 8 -8.76 -1.60 -63.55
CA ARG A 8 -8.41 -2.61 -62.54
C ARG A 8 -8.77 -2.06 -61.13
N PHE A 9 -9.88 -2.54 -60.60
CA PHE A 9 -10.25 -2.40 -59.19
C PHE A 9 -9.21 -3.21 -58.36
N ILE A 10 -8.39 -2.47 -57.61
CA ILE A 10 -7.60 -3.06 -56.54
C ILE A 10 -8.42 -2.93 -55.27
N GLN A 11 -9.07 -4.01 -54.87
CA GLN A 11 -9.64 -4.13 -53.53
C GLN A 11 -8.47 -4.33 -52.53
N VAL A 12 -8.21 -3.29 -51.73
CA VAL A 12 -7.30 -3.39 -50.58
C VAL A 12 -8.15 -3.97 -49.42
N LEU A 13 -8.00 -5.27 -49.16
CA LEU A 13 -8.48 -5.89 -47.96
C LEU A 13 -7.65 -5.37 -46.78
N GLY A 14 -8.20 -4.42 -46.06
CA GLY A 14 -7.68 -4.00 -44.77
C GLY A 14 -7.94 -5.05 -43.70
N VAL A 15 -6.96 -5.89 -43.41
CA VAL A 15 -6.98 -6.76 -42.24
C VAL A 15 -6.70 -5.92 -41.02
N ALA A 16 -7.75 -5.54 -40.31
CA ALA A 16 -7.62 -4.91 -39.00
C ALA A 16 -7.14 -5.98 -38.02
N LEU A 17 -5.84 -5.98 -37.71
CA LEU A 17 -5.26 -6.80 -36.63
C LEU A 17 -5.66 -6.17 -35.31
N ALA A 18 -6.77 -6.61 -34.70
CA ALA A 18 -7.12 -6.24 -33.34
C ALA A 18 -6.13 -6.95 -32.39
N ALA A 19 -5.13 -6.22 -31.95
CA ALA A 19 -4.23 -6.68 -30.90
C ALA A 19 -5.02 -6.80 -29.60
N LEU A 20 -5.45 -8.01 -29.29
CA LEU A 20 -6.05 -8.35 -27.99
C LEU A 20 -4.93 -8.24 -26.93
N VAL A 21 -4.83 -7.08 -26.26
CA VAL A 21 -3.97 -6.92 -25.09
C VAL A 21 -4.62 -7.69 -23.95
N VAL A 22 -4.27 -8.96 -23.83
CA VAL A 22 -4.59 -9.75 -22.63
C VAL A 22 -3.69 -9.22 -21.52
N THR A 23 -4.22 -8.26 -20.75
CA THR A 23 -3.63 -7.89 -19.48
C THR A 23 -3.75 -9.09 -18.55
N LEU A 24 -2.66 -9.85 -18.40
CA LEU A 24 -2.55 -10.91 -17.42
C LEU A 24 -2.60 -10.23 -16.03
N THR A 25 -3.78 -10.11 -15.47
CA THR A 25 -3.95 -9.71 -14.08
C THR A 25 -3.53 -10.89 -13.21
N LEU A 26 -2.27 -10.90 -12.79
CA LEU A 26 -1.83 -11.84 -11.77
C LEU A 26 -2.69 -11.57 -10.51
N PRO A 27 -3.29 -12.60 -9.92
CA PRO A 27 -3.95 -12.42 -8.63
C PRO A 27 -2.91 -11.92 -7.62
N PRO A 28 -3.32 -11.13 -6.61
CA PRO A 28 -2.41 -10.74 -5.54
C PRO A 28 -1.75 -12.00 -5.01
N ARG A 29 -0.42 -12.01 -5.01
CA ARG A 29 0.37 -13.17 -4.60
C ARG A 29 0.08 -13.41 -3.12
N ALA A 30 -0.80 -14.37 -2.83
CA ALA A 30 -0.85 -14.92 -1.50
C ALA A 30 0.54 -15.54 -1.24
N TRP A 31 1.18 -15.18 -0.16
CA TRP A 31 2.39 -15.85 0.33
C TRP A 31 2.00 -17.29 0.69
N ALA A 32 2.00 -18.18 -0.28
CA ALA A 32 1.41 -19.52 -0.16
C ALA A 32 2.30 -20.64 -0.70
N ALA A 33 3.55 -20.36 -1.09
CA ALA A 33 4.50 -21.40 -1.40
C ALA A 33 5.32 -21.78 -0.15
N PRO A 34 5.63 -23.08 0.07
CA PRO A 34 6.62 -23.48 1.07
C PRO A 34 7.96 -22.81 0.76
N GLY A 35 8.39 -21.87 1.62
CA GLY A 35 9.58 -21.03 1.42
C GLY A 35 9.29 -19.53 1.36
N ASP A 36 8.07 -19.12 1.04
CA ASP A 36 7.67 -17.71 0.92
C ASP A 36 6.99 -17.16 2.20
N THR A 37 7.19 -17.77 3.35
CA THR A 37 6.61 -17.30 4.62
C THR A 37 7.28 -16.00 5.04
N PRO A 38 6.51 -14.92 5.28
CA PRO A 38 7.08 -13.67 5.77
C PRO A 38 7.87 -13.85 7.06
N PRO A 39 8.90 -13.01 7.30
CA PRO A 39 9.56 -12.97 8.60
C PRO A 39 8.54 -12.88 9.73
N GLU A 40 8.80 -13.51 10.87
CA GLU A 40 7.83 -13.63 11.97
C GLU A 40 7.22 -12.28 12.37
N VAL A 41 8.05 -11.24 12.48
CA VAL A 41 7.63 -9.87 12.83
C VAL A 41 6.67 -9.24 11.81
N LYS A 42 6.53 -9.81 10.61
CA LYS A 42 5.63 -9.34 9.56
C LYS A 42 4.42 -10.25 9.33
N ARG A 43 4.27 -11.32 10.12
CA ARG A 43 3.16 -12.27 9.96
C ARG A 43 1.85 -11.70 10.49
N THR A 44 0.77 -11.94 9.73
CA THR A 44 -0.59 -11.63 10.15
C THR A 44 -1.43 -12.88 10.24
N ARG A 45 -2.45 -12.87 11.12
CA ARG A 45 -3.40 -13.99 11.26
C ARG A 45 -4.18 -14.25 9.97
N ALA A 46 -4.50 -13.18 9.24
CA ALA A 46 -5.27 -13.27 8.00
C ALA A 46 -4.42 -13.71 6.78
N GLY A 47 -3.09 -13.59 6.84
CA GLY A 47 -2.21 -13.93 5.72
C GLY A 47 -2.40 -13.06 4.46
N LEU A 48 -2.94 -11.85 4.61
CA LEU A 48 -3.22 -10.93 3.51
C LEU A 48 -2.07 -9.93 3.34
N TYR A 49 -1.28 -10.14 2.30
CA TYR A 49 -0.06 -9.36 2.04
C TYR A 49 -0.07 -8.77 0.63
N LEU A 50 0.55 -7.60 0.49
CA LEU A 50 0.87 -6.96 -0.78
C LEU A 50 2.33 -6.49 -0.72
N GLU A 51 3.05 -6.58 -1.83
CA GLU A 51 4.25 -5.78 -2.04
C GLU A 51 3.84 -4.36 -2.46
N ALA A 52 4.66 -3.37 -2.17
CA ALA A 52 4.36 -1.98 -2.51
C ALA A 52 4.01 -1.79 -4.00
N ARG A 53 4.73 -2.47 -4.89
CA ARG A 53 4.48 -2.42 -6.34
C ARG A 53 3.13 -2.99 -6.78
N GLU A 54 2.50 -3.83 -5.96
CA GLU A 54 1.21 -4.45 -6.27
C GLU A 54 0.03 -3.56 -5.88
N VAL A 55 0.23 -2.62 -4.93
CA VAL A 55 -0.84 -1.81 -4.34
C VAL A 55 -1.67 -1.05 -5.39
N PRO A 56 -1.08 -0.32 -6.38
CA PRO A 56 -1.89 0.41 -7.35
C PRO A 56 -2.79 -0.50 -8.19
N GLY A 57 -2.25 -1.62 -8.66
CA GLY A 57 -3.00 -2.63 -9.43
C GLY A 57 -4.09 -3.30 -8.60
N PHE A 58 -3.79 -3.61 -7.34
CA PHE A 58 -4.76 -4.19 -6.40
C PHE A 58 -5.93 -3.22 -6.12
N ILE A 59 -5.66 -1.94 -5.87
CA ILE A 59 -6.70 -0.92 -5.70
C ILE A 59 -7.60 -0.83 -6.94
N ALA A 60 -7.03 -0.85 -8.14
CA ALA A 60 -7.79 -0.84 -9.38
C ALA A 60 -8.71 -2.07 -9.49
N GLN A 61 -8.24 -3.26 -9.13
CA GLN A 61 -9.02 -4.51 -9.12
C GLN A 61 -10.17 -4.49 -8.11
N GLN A 62 -10.04 -3.75 -7.00
CA GLN A 62 -11.14 -3.58 -6.03
C GLN A 62 -12.22 -2.57 -6.48
N GLY A 63 -12.10 -1.99 -7.66
CA GLY A 63 -13.01 -0.96 -8.17
C GLY A 63 -12.56 0.47 -7.91
N GLY A 64 -11.28 0.65 -7.61
CA GLY A 64 -10.63 1.94 -7.44
C GLY A 64 -10.55 2.44 -5.99
N ALA A 65 -9.93 3.59 -5.81
CA ALA A 65 -9.63 4.17 -4.50
C ALA A 65 -10.87 4.38 -3.60
N GLY A 66 -12.05 4.59 -4.18
CA GLY A 66 -13.30 4.74 -3.40
C GLY A 66 -13.78 3.46 -2.71
N LYS A 67 -13.24 2.29 -3.05
CA LYS A 67 -13.63 0.97 -2.55
C LYS A 67 -12.64 0.36 -1.56
N VAL A 68 -11.57 1.05 -1.25
CA VAL A 68 -10.55 0.64 -0.29
C VAL A 68 -10.24 1.78 0.67
N LEU A 69 -9.72 1.46 1.85
CA LEU A 69 -9.14 2.45 2.77
C LEU A 69 -7.64 2.19 2.86
N PHE A 70 -6.81 3.10 2.31
CA PHE A 70 -5.36 2.97 2.32
C PHE A 70 -4.72 3.88 3.37
N LEU A 71 -4.12 3.30 4.41
CA LEU A 71 -3.62 4.00 5.60
C LEU A 71 -2.11 3.86 5.76
N ASP A 72 -1.45 4.97 6.09
CA ASP A 72 -0.06 4.99 6.57
C ASP A 72 -0.05 4.96 8.11
N LEU A 73 0.61 3.96 8.69
CA LEU A 73 0.67 3.74 10.14
C LEU A 73 1.94 4.27 10.80
N ARG A 74 2.72 5.06 10.07
CA ARG A 74 3.95 5.65 10.60
C ARG A 74 3.64 6.83 11.52
N THR A 75 4.66 7.29 12.23
CA THR A 75 4.55 8.50 13.07
C THR A 75 4.38 9.76 12.23
N ARG A 76 3.83 10.81 12.81
CA ARG A 76 3.73 12.15 12.16
C ARG A 76 5.09 12.69 11.78
N ALA A 77 6.10 12.46 12.60
CA ALA A 77 7.49 12.86 12.30
C ALA A 77 8.06 12.13 11.08
N GLU A 78 7.81 10.80 10.94
CA GLU A 78 8.21 10.07 9.73
C GLU A 78 7.53 10.65 8.48
N ALA A 79 6.26 11.00 8.55
CA ALA A 79 5.56 11.63 7.42
C ALA A 79 6.22 12.95 7.00
N MET A 80 6.62 13.78 7.97
CA MET A 80 7.29 15.07 7.70
C MET A 80 8.69 14.88 7.10
N PHE A 81 9.51 14.00 7.66
CA PHE A 81 10.94 13.94 7.34
C PHE A 81 11.28 12.89 6.28
N VAL A 82 10.41 11.91 6.08
CA VAL A 82 10.60 10.83 5.10
C VAL A 82 9.63 10.96 3.92
N GLY A 83 8.56 11.74 4.07
CA GLY A 83 7.49 11.88 3.07
C GLY A 83 6.45 10.77 3.18
N VAL A 84 5.43 10.80 2.30
CA VAL A 84 4.29 9.88 2.28
C VAL A 84 4.10 9.30 0.88
N ALA A 85 3.59 8.07 0.79
CA ALA A 85 3.14 7.49 -0.47
C ALA A 85 1.96 8.30 -1.02
N GLN A 86 1.96 8.57 -2.32
CA GLN A 86 0.77 9.15 -2.95
C GLN A 86 -0.35 8.11 -3.04
N GLY A 87 -1.58 8.58 -2.84
CA GLY A 87 -2.76 7.73 -2.87
C GLY A 87 -3.17 7.14 -1.51
N ILE A 88 -2.46 7.43 -0.40
CA ILE A 88 -2.99 7.13 0.93
C ILE A 88 -4.24 7.98 1.19
N ASP A 89 -5.19 7.41 1.91
CA ASP A 89 -6.38 8.15 2.39
C ASP A 89 -6.09 8.93 3.66
N ALA A 90 -5.25 8.35 4.54
CA ALA A 90 -4.86 9.01 5.78
C ALA A 90 -3.57 8.44 6.39
N LEU A 91 -2.92 9.30 7.18
CA LEU A 91 -1.94 8.91 8.20
C LEU A 91 -2.70 8.65 9.51
N VAL A 92 -2.61 7.41 10.00
CA VAL A 92 -3.17 7.01 11.30
C VAL A 92 -2.09 6.24 12.05
N PRO A 93 -1.32 6.87 12.92
CA PRO A 93 -0.19 6.22 13.58
C PRO A 93 -0.62 4.98 14.38
N LEU A 94 0.13 3.89 14.30
CA LEU A 94 -0.02 2.76 15.24
C LEU A 94 0.73 3.03 16.55
N VAL A 95 1.84 3.72 16.43
CA VAL A 95 2.70 4.18 17.53
C VAL A 95 3.17 5.59 17.21
N GLU A 96 3.48 6.36 18.25
CA GLU A 96 3.96 7.73 18.10
C GLU A 96 5.23 7.97 18.94
N LEU A 97 5.95 9.02 18.65
CA LEU A 97 7.08 9.47 19.47
C LEU A 97 6.58 9.92 20.84
N GLN A 98 7.33 9.58 21.90
CA GLN A 98 7.14 10.20 23.21
C GLN A 98 7.41 11.71 23.13
N GLU A 99 6.65 12.52 23.86
CA GLU A 99 6.77 13.97 23.82
C GLU A 99 8.20 14.43 24.14
N LEU A 100 8.83 13.84 25.16
CA LEU A 100 10.16 14.21 25.60
C LEU A 100 11.28 13.32 25.05
N MET A 101 10.94 12.22 24.37
CA MET A 101 11.89 11.26 23.81
C MET A 101 12.98 10.83 24.81
N THR A 102 12.59 10.51 26.05
CA THR A 102 13.51 10.20 27.15
C THR A 102 13.89 8.72 27.22
N ASP A 103 13.04 7.83 26.70
CA ASP A 103 13.21 6.40 26.84
C ASP A 103 13.93 5.77 25.66
N TRP A 104 14.83 4.83 25.98
CA TRP A 104 15.63 4.11 25.00
C TRP A 104 15.20 2.66 24.86
N ASP A 105 15.04 2.19 23.63
CA ASP A 105 14.86 0.77 23.27
C ASP A 105 16.24 0.18 22.90
N ALA A 106 16.84 -0.54 23.83
CA ALA A 106 18.16 -1.14 23.62
C ALA A 106 18.16 -2.26 22.56
N GLN A 107 17.02 -2.94 22.34
CA GLN A 107 16.93 -3.99 21.32
C GLN A 107 16.90 -3.40 19.90
N ARG A 108 16.20 -2.27 19.74
CA ARG A 108 16.08 -1.57 18.46
C ARG A 108 17.15 -0.52 18.24
N ASN A 109 17.93 -0.23 19.28
CA ASN A 109 18.91 0.85 19.30
C ASN A 109 18.29 2.19 18.84
N ALA A 110 17.16 2.56 19.44
CA ALA A 110 16.37 3.71 19.07
C ALA A 110 15.57 4.26 20.26
N TYR A 111 15.04 5.46 20.14
CA TYR A 111 14.06 5.97 21.10
C TYR A 111 12.80 5.09 21.10
N LYS A 112 12.20 4.88 22.28
CA LYS A 112 10.94 4.15 22.40
C LYS A 112 9.81 4.92 21.74
N LEU A 113 8.92 4.17 21.10
CA LEU A 113 7.66 4.67 20.59
C LEU A 113 6.54 4.20 21.51
N GLU A 114 5.54 5.05 21.71
CA GLU A 114 4.37 4.74 22.51
C GLU A 114 3.21 4.25 21.64
N PRO A 115 2.38 3.32 22.14
CA PRO A 115 1.14 2.96 21.47
C PRO A 115 0.25 4.20 21.27
N PHE A 116 -0.25 4.35 20.05
CA PHE A 116 -1.15 5.45 19.74
C PHE A 116 -2.58 5.05 20.11
N GLN A 117 -3.13 5.67 21.16
CA GLN A 117 -4.40 5.27 21.75
C GLN A 117 -5.59 5.44 20.79
N ASP A 118 -5.54 6.46 19.92
CA ASP A 118 -6.61 6.75 18.97
C ASP A 118 -6.54 5.90 17.68
N PHE A 119 -5.64 4.93 17.58
CA PHE A 119 -5.47 4.13 16.36
C PHE A 119 -6.78 3.50 15.88
N ALA A 120 -7.40 2.64 16.69
CA ALA A 120 -8.60 1.92 16.27
C ALA A 120 -9.83 2.84 16.12
N PRO A 121 -10.10 3.81 17.02
CA PRO A 121 -11.14 4.80 16.81
C PRO A 121 -10.98 5.62 15.53
N GLU A 122 -9.77 6.06 15.22
CA GLU A 122 -9.52 6.87 14.02
C GLU A 122 -9.64 6.04 12.74
N VAL A 123 -9.18 4.78 12.72
CA VAL A 123 -9.42 3.86 11.60
C VAL A 123 -10.92 3.70 11.34
N ALA A 124 -11.71 3.44 12.39
CA ALA A 124 -13.17 3.31 12.28
C ALA A 124 -13.81 4.58 11.71
N ARG A 125 -13.38 5.75 12.17
CA ARG A 125 -13.87 7.04 11.70
C ARG A 125 -13.53 7.29 10.23
N ARG A 126 -12.29 7.00 9.80
CA ARG A 126 -11.88 7.14 8.39
C ARG A 126 -12.65 6.20 7.47
N LEU A 127 -12.87 4.97 7.94
CA LEU A 127 -13.65 3.97 7.22
C LEU A 127 -15.10 4.45 7.02
N GLN A 128 -15.75 4.89 8.10
CA GLN A 128 -17.12 5.42 8.06
C GLN A 128 -17.23 6.64 7.15
N ALA A 129 -16.29 7.58 7.24
CA ALA A 129 -16.27 8.78 6.39
C ALA A 129 -16.18 8.45 4.89
N LYS A 130 -15.65 7.28 4.56
CA LYS A 130 -15.56 6.77 3.18
C LYS A 130 -16.75 5.88 2.79
N GLY A 131 -17.72 5.68 3.69
CA GLY A 131 -18.88 4.82 3.46
C GLY A 131 -18.53 3.32 3.42
N LEU A 132 -17.43 2.94 4.07
CA LEU A 132 -16.95 1.57 4.13
C LEU A 132 -17.20 0.95 5.51
N GLY A 133 -17.22 -0.38 5.58
CA GLY A 133 -17.42 -1.16 6.80
C GLY A 133 -16.25 -2.12 7.09
N LYS A 134 -16.34 -2.87 8.20
CA LYS A 134 -15.28 -3.80 8.65
C LYS A 134 -15.02 -4.97 7.69
N GLY A 135 -15.96 -5.25 6.78
CA GLY A 135 -15.81 -6.26 5.72
C GLY A 135 -15.15 -5.73 4.45
N ASP A 136 -14.92 -4.43 4.33
CA ASP A 136 -14.30 -3.83 3.16
C ASP A 136 -12.77 -3.89 3.25
N VAL A 137 -12.11 -3.59 2.12
CA VAL A 137 -10.65 -3.68 2.02
C VAL A 137 -9.97 -2.51 2.71
N LEU A 138 -9.11 -2.83 3.67
CA LEU A 138 -8.11 -1.94 4.23
C LEU A 138 -6.72 -2.33 3.75
N ILE A 139 -5.91 -1.34 3.39
CA ILE A 139 -4.49 -1.52 3.05
C ILE A 139 -3.68 -0.70 4.05
N LEU A 140 -2.73 -1.33 4.71
CA LEU A 140 -1.89 -0.71 5.73
C LEU A 140 -0.45 -0.67 5.25
N ILE A 141 0.15 0.52 5.20
CA ILE A 141 1.57 0.70 4.94
C ILE A 141 2.27 1.26 6.19
N CYS A 142 3.51 0.85 6.41
CA CYS A 142 4.38 1.48 7.37
C CYS A 142 5.80 1.64 6.78
N ARG A 143 6.84 1.67 7.59
CA ARG A 143 8.21 1.82 7.09
C ARG A 143 8.69 0.60 6.29
N SER A 144 8.49 -0.63 6.84
CA SER A 144 9.02 -1.89 6.28
C SER A 144 8.19 -3.13 6.60
N GLY A 145 6.89 -2.98 6.92
CA GLY A 145 5.95 -4.09 7.10
C GLY A 145 5.67 -4.52 8.55
N ASP A 146 6.54 -4.29 9.54
CA ASP A 146 6.34 -4.69 10.94
C ASP A 146 5.09 -4.04 11.57
N ARG A 147 5.02 -2.71 11.58
CA ARG A 147 3.89 -1.98 12.20
C ARG A 147 2.57 -2.25 11.48
N SER A 148 2.58 -2.34 10.13
CA SER A 148 1.37 -2.65 9.38
C SER A 148 0.83 -4.04 9.72
N SER A 149 1.71 -5.04 9.91
CA SER A 149 1.31 -6.39 10.34
C SER A 149 0.72 -6.40 11.75
N ARG A 150 1.32 -5.68 12.69
CA ARG A 150 0.76 -5.52 14.05
C ARG A 150 -0.58 -4.79 14.02
N GLY A 151 -0.70 -3.73 13.21
CA GLY A 151 -1.94 -3.00 13.00
C GLY A 151 -3.04 -3.89 12.41
N ALA A 152 -2.71 -4.73 11.42
CA ALA A 152 -3.64 -5.68 10.82
C ALA A 152 -4.14 -6.71 11.85
N ASN A 153 -3.24 -7.27 12.67
CA ASN A 153 -3.62 -8.19 13.74
C ASN A 153 -4.53 -7.53 14.78
N ARG A 154 -4.25 -6.28 15.16
CA ARG A 154 -5.09 -5.50 16.08
C ARG A 154 -6.49 -5.27 15.49
N LEU A 155 -6.58 -4.84 14.24
CA LEU A 155 -7.88 -4.62 13.59
C LEU A 155 -8.66 -5.92 13.40
N ALA A 156 -7.99 -7.05 13.16
CA ALA A 156 -8.64 -8.37 13.11
C ALA A 156 -9.32 -8.72 14.43
N GLU A 157 -8.73 -8.38 15.59
CA GLU A 157 -9.34 -8.53 16.90
C GLU A 157 -10.59 -7.66 17.05
N ASP A 158 -10.64 -6.50 16.42
CA ASP A 158 -11.79 -5.61 16.37
C ASP A 158 -12.83 -6.01 15.30
N GLY A 159 -12.64 -7.15 14.59
CA GLY A 159 -13.59 -7.74 13.64
C GLY A 159 -13.44 -7.25 12.19
N TYR A 160 -12.32 -6.64 11.83
CA TYR A 160 -12.00 -6.34 10.44
C TYR A 160 -11.50 -7.60 9.72
N THR A 161 -12.06 -7.91 8.54
CA THR A 161 -11.82 -9.21 7.88
C THR A 161 -10.93 -9.16 6.65
N ARG A 162 -10.73 -7.98 6.05
CA ARG A 162 -9.97 -7.81 4.80
C ARG A 162 -8.87 -6.75 4.96
N VAL A 163 -7.94 -6.98 5.90
CA VAL A 163 -6.85 -6.07 6.20
C VAL A 163 -5.57 -6.57 5.57
N TYR A 164 -5.13 -5.90 4.51
CA TYR A 164 -3.89 -6.19 3.79
C TYR A 164 -2.73 -5.37 4.36
N THR A 165 -1.55 -5.96 4.44
CA THR A 165 -0.34 -5.23 4.82
C THR A 165 0.59 -5.08 3.62
N VAL A 166 1.17 -3.89 3.45
CA VAL A 166 2.27 -3.67 2.51
C VAL A 166 3.54 -4.13 3.19
N ILE A 167 3.99 -5.35 2.85
CA ILE A 167 4.99 -6.10 3.61
C ILE A 167 6.39 -5.51 3.55
N ASP A 168 6.71 -4.80 2.49
CA ASP A 168 7.97 -4.07 2.30
C ASP A 168 7.86 -2.58 2.64
N GLY A 169 6.65 -2.07 2.85
CA GLY A 169 6.38 -0.71 3.33
C GLY A 169 6.84 0.41 2.42
N LEU A 170 7.06 1.60 3.00
CA LEU A 170 7.44 2.80 2.26
C LEU A 170 8.94 2.81 1.89
N GLU A 171 9.81 2.46 2.84
CA GLU A 171 11.26 2.56 2.69
C GLU A 171 11.93 1.22 2.39
N GLY A 172 11.26 0.12 2.71
CA GLY A 172 11.79 -1.22 2.46
C GLY A 172 12.63 -1.81 3.60
N ASP A 173 13.19 -2.97 3.32
CA ASP A 173 14.06 -3.70 4.21
C ASP A 173 15.50 -3.16 4.16
N LEU A 174 16.26 -3.46 5.20
CA LEU A 174 17.68 -3.08 5.28
C LEU A 174 18.52 -3.99 4.38
N SER A 175 19.44 -3.41 3.63
CA SER A 175 20.54 -4.14 3.00
C SER A 175 21.57 -4.59 4.02
N PRO A 176 22.55 -5.46 3.66
CA PRO A 176 23.66 -5.83 4.55
C PRO A 176 24.44 -4.64 5.09
N GLU A 177 24.47 -3.53 4.34
CA GLU A 177 25.14 -2.27 4.72
C GLU A 177 24.27 -1.38 5.63
N GLY A 178 23.09 -1.86 6.05
CA GLY A 178 22.18 -1.13 6.93
C GLY A 178 21.38 -0.02 6.25
N ARG A 179 21.25 -0.03 4.92
CA ARG A 179 20.49 0.95 4.14
C ARG A 179 19.20 0.37 3.65
N ARG A 180 18.13 1.20 3.54
CA ARG A 180 16.82 0.77 3.02
C ARG A 180 16.78 0.91 1.50
N THR A 181 17.38 -0.06 0.82
CA THR A 181 17.54 -0.06 -0.66
C THR A 181 17.08 -1.37 -1.30
N VAL A 182 16.49 -2.30 -0.54
CA VAL A 182 16.17 -3.65 -1.03
C VAL A 182 14.84 -3.67 -1.81
N ASN A 183 13.80 -3.12 -1.20
CA ASN A 183 12.41 -3.14 -1.70
C ASN A 183 11.64 -1.94 -1.13
N GLY A 184 10.31 -1.94 -1.21
CA GLY A 184 9.46 -0.89 -0.67
C GLY A 184 9.04 0.14 -1.70
N TRP A 185 8.06 0.97 -1.34
CA TRP A 185 7.39 1.94 -2.21
C TRP A 185 8.34 2.87 -2.96
N LYS A 186 9.29 3.48 -2.20
CA LYS A 186 10.26 4.42 -2.78
C LYS A 186 11.22 3.73 -3.74
N ASN A 187 11.75 2.57 -3.37
CA ASN A 187 12.70 1.82 -4.20
C ASN A 187 12.03 1.20 -5.42
N ALA A 188 10.72 0.93 -5.36
CA ALA A 188 9.92 0.52 -6.52
C ALA A 188 9.61 1.67 -7.48
N GLY A 189 10.07 2.90 -7.21
CA GLY A 189 9.83 4.06 -8.05
C GLY A 189 8.37 4.56 -8.04
N LEU A 190 7.58 4.14 -7.06
CA LEU A 190 6.18 4.57 -6.94
C LEU A 190 6.09 6.02 -6.45
N PRO A 191 5.03 6.75 -6.81
CA PRO A 191 4.92 8.17 -6.48
C PRO A 191 4.79 8.43 -4.98
N TRP A 192 5.59 9.35 -4.47
CA TRP A 192 5.59 9.81 -3.08
C TRP A 192 5.98 11.29 -2.99
N SER A 193 5.74 11.94 -1.84
CA SER A 193 6.00 13.37 -1.68
C SER A 193 6.35 13.73 -0.23
N TYR A 194 7.19 14.75 -0.06
CA TYR A 194 7.36 15.45 1.22
C TYR A 194 6.25 16.46 1.50
N LYS A 195 5.49 16.86 0.46
CA LYS A 195 4.36 17.77 0.62
C LYS A 195 3.17 17.00 1.18
N LEU A 196 2.81 17.30 2.43
CA LEU A 196 1.70 16.67 3.12
C LEU A 196 0.37 17.37 2.77
N ASP A 197 -0.70 16.59 2.67
CA ASP A 197 -2.07 17.11 2.64
C ASP A 197 -2.65 17.08 4.06
N LYS A 198 -3.02 18.25 4.59
CA LYS A 198 -3.60 18.38 5.93
C LYS A 198 -4.82 17.49 6.15
N ALA A 199 -5.65 17.28 5.12
CA ALA A 199 -6.85 16.45 5.22
C ALA A 199 -6.53 14.96 5.46
N GLN A 200 -5.37 14.50 4.98
CA GLN A 200 -4.90 13.14 5.18
C GLN A 200 -4.20 12.94 6.53
N MET A 201 -3.73 14.00 7.17
CA MET A 201 -2.97 13.90 8.42
C MET A 201 -3.92 13.70 9.62
N TYR A 202 -3.38 13.07 10.67
CA TYR A 202 -4.05 12.98 11.96
C TYR A 202 -3.81 14.25 12.76
N PHE A 203 -4.89 14.80 13.34
CA PHE A 203 -4.87 15.85 14.35
C PHE A 203 -5.74 15.42 15.53
N PRO A 204 -5.27 15.57 16.79
CA PRO A 204 -6.09 15.38 17.99
C PRO A 204 -7.31 16.30 17.93
N ARG A 205 -8.42 15.84 18.53
CA ARG A 205 -9.68 16.60 18.64
C ARG A 205 -9.85 17.12 20.02
#